data_81d600d11fc76352376c856e1e5bb0b4
#
_entry.id   81d600d11fc76352376c856e1e5bb0b4
#
_cell.length_a   1.000
_cell.length_b   1.000
_cell.length_c   1.000
_cell.angle_alpha   90.00
_cell.angle_beta   90.00
_cell.angle_gamma   90.00
#
_symmetry.space_group_name_H-M   'P 1'
#
loop_
_entity.id
_entity.type
_entity.pdbx_description
1 polymer ?
#
loop_
_entity_poly.entity_id
_entity_poly.type
_entity_poly.pdbx_seq_one_letter_code
_entity_poly.pdbx_strand_id
1 'polypeptide(L)'
;MSRLRSEKGEVFVETALVGVVVMALSLGLLQFGLWYHAQHVVLGAAQDGAHAAALDGAGPADGEERAEELVRAGLGSISDGATVSTFTTDRVATVQVETSISAIVPFLPDIELRAEGRAFRERFIPLGGTP
;
A
#
# COMPACT_ATOMS: atom_id res chain seq x y z
N MET A 1 14.47 48.55 31.11
CA MET A 1 15.26 47.39 30.59
C MET A 1 14.52 46.04 30.75
N SER A 2 13.58 45.88 31.65
CA SER A 2 12.82 44.63 31.84
C SER A 2 11.85 44.30 30.70
N ARG A 3 11.30 45.27 30.00
CA ARG A 3 10.35 45.07 28.88
C ARG A 3 10.98 44.45 27.65
N LEU A 4 12.17 44.86 27.27
CA LEU A 4 12.90 44.32 26.11
C LEU A 4 13.30 42.83 26.26
N ARG A 5 13.47 42.38 27.51
CA ARG A 5 13.77 41.00 27.84
C ARG A 5 12.54 40.09 27.76
N SER A 6 11.38 40.65 28.07
CA SER A 6 10.07 39.98 27.96
C SER A 6 9.67 39.78 26.49
N GLU A 7 9.83 40.79 25.63
CA GLU A 7 9.51 40.74 24.21
C GLU A 7 10.38 39.70 23.44
N LYS A 8 11.65 39.61 23.80
CA LYS A 8 12.54 38.58 23.19
C LYS A 8 12.13 37.16 23.58
N GLY A 9 11.65 36.97 24.82
CA GLY A 9 11.16 35.67 25.27
C GLY A 9 9.84 35.29 24.58
N GLU A 10 8.97 36.26 24.37
CA GLU A 10 7.68 36.07 23.70
C GLU A 10 7.89 35.67 22.21
N VAL A 11 8.72 36.38 21.49
CA VAL A 11 9.08 36.04 20.08
C VAL A 11 9.74 34.65 19.98
N PHE A 12 10.56 34.28 20.96
CA PHE A 12 11.19 32.97 20.99
C PHE A 12 10.16 31.84 21.16
N VAL A 13 9.21 32.00 22.07
CA VAL A 13 8.13 31.04 22.31
C VAL A 13 7.22 30.91 21.08
N GLU A 14 6.88 32.05 20.47
CA GLU A 14 6.09 32.07 19.25
C GLU A 14 6.78 31.32 18.09
N THR A 15 8.05 31.59 17.87
CA THR A 15 8.87 30.91 16.84
C THR A 15 8.99 29.40 17.13
N ALA A 16 9.18 29.02 18.37
CA ALA A 16 9.24 27.61 18.77
C ALA A 16 7.91 26.90 18.52
N LEU A 17 6.78 27.56 18.84
CA LEU A 17 5.44 27.01 18.60
C LEU A 17 5.19 26.81 17.10
N VAL A 18 5.48 27.81 16.29
CA VAL A 18 5.39 27.70 14.82
C VAL A 18 6.27 26.55 14.29
N GLY A 19 7.48 26.41 14.82
CA GLY A 19 8.39 25.31 14.45
C GLY A 19 7.78 23.94 14.74
N VAL A 20 7.16 23.75 15.89
CA VAL A 20 6.49 22.49 16.25
C VAL A 20 5.32 22.20 15.31
N VAL A 21 4.50 23.21 15.01
CA VAL A 21 3.36 23.05 14.07
C VAL A 21 3.83 22.69 12.68
N VAL A 22 4.85 23.37 12.17
CA VAL A 22 5.42 23.07 10.83
C VAL A 22 6.01 21.65 10.81
N MET A 23 6.70 21.24 11.86
CA MET A 23 7.24 19.88 11.97
C MET A 23 6.12 18.84 12.00
N ALA A 24 5.07 19.05 12.76
CA ALA A 24 3.92 18.14 12.82
C ALA A 24 3.22 18.01 11.47
N LEU A 25 3.01 19.13 10.77
CA LEU A 25 2.43 19.13 9.42
C LEU A 25 3.32 18.39 8.42
N SER A 26 4.64 18.59 8.48
CA SER A 26 5.59 17.91 7.61
C SER A 26 5.58 16.40 7.82
N LEU A 27 5.58 15.94 9.08
CA LEU A 27 5.48 14.52 9.40
C LEU A 27 4.15 13.92 8.94
N GLY A 28 3.04 14.64 9.12
CA GLY A 28 1.73 14.23 8.62
C GLY A 28 1.70 14.07 7.11
N LEU A 29 2.33 14.99 6.39
CA LEU A 29 2.43 14.92 4.93
C LEU A 29 3.27 13.73 4.45
N LEU A 30 4.39 13.46 5.11
CA LEU A 30 5.23 12.29 4.84
C LEU A 30 4.47 10.98 5.12
N GLN A 31 3.75 10.91 6.24
CA GLN A 31 2.93 9.75 6.58
C GLN A 31 1.84 9.50 5.55
N PHE A 32 1.16 10.56 5.09
CA PHE A 32 0.14 10.47 4.04
C PHE A 32 0.75 9.99 2.71
N GLY A 33 1.90 10.54 2.32
CA GLY A 33 2.61 10.13 1.11
C GLY A 33 3.02 8.65 1.14
N LEU A 34 3.50 8.17 2.29
CA LEU A 34 3.85 6.77 2.48
C LEU A 34 2.62 5.86 2.38
N TRP A 35 1.53 6.21 3.05
CA TRP A 35 0.27 5.48 2.96
C TRP A 35 -0.25 5.43 1.53
N TYR A 36 -0.27 6.56 0.83
CA TYR A 36 -0.72 6.66 -0.55
C TYR A 36 0.11 5.77 -1.49
N HIS A 37 1.44 5.84 -1.37
CA HIS A 37 2.34 4.97 -2.13
C HIS A 37 2.08 3.48 -1.85
N ALA A 38 2.01 3.11 -0.59
CA ALA A 38 1.79 1.73 -0.18
C ALA A 38 0.44 1.19 -0.67
N GLN A 39 -0.62 1.99 -0.61
CA GLN A 39 -1.94 1.63 -1.13
C GLN A 39 -1.91 1.35 -2.64
N HIS A 40 -1.19 2.14 -3.41
CA HIS A 40 -1.02 1.92 -4.85
C HIS A 40 -0.23 0.65 -5.15
N VAL A 41 0.81 0.36 -4.39
CA VAL A 41 1.59 -0.88 -4.53
C VAL A 41 0.72 -2.10 -4.26
N VAL A 42 -0.04 -2.09 -3.17
CA VAL A 42 -0.91 -3.20 -2.78
C VAL A 42 -2.03 -3.43 -3.81
N LEU A 43 -2.62 -2.35 -4.31
CA LEU A 43 -3.64 -2.43 -5.37
C LEU A 43 -3.08 -2.98 -6.68
N GLY A 44 -1.91 -2.49 -7.10
CA GLY A 44 -1.21 -3.00 -8.29
C GLY A 44 -0.85 -4.48 -8.15
N ALA A 45 -0.33 -4.88 -7.00
CA ALA A 45 0.00 -6.27 -6.70
C ALA A 45 -1.22 -7.19 -6.76
N ALA A 46 -2.36 -6.76 -6.23
CA ALA A 46 -3.61 -7.52 -6.28
C ALA A 46 -4.11 -7.68 -7.72
N GLN A 47 -4.05 -6.63 -8.54
CA GLN A 47 -4.48 -6.67 -9.94
C GLN A 47 -3.55 -7.54 -10.81
N ASP A 48 -2.25 -7.37 -10.69
CA ASP A 48 -1.27 -8.17 -11.44
C ASP A 48 -1.29 -9.63 -11.00
N GLY A 49 -1.46 -9.89 -9.70
CA GLY A 49 -1.67 -11.23 -9.18
C GLY A 49 -2.93 -11.90 -9.75
N ALA A 50 -4.04 -11.15 -9.82
CA ALA A 50 -5.27 -11.66 -10.43
C ALA A 50 -5.09 -11.96 -11.93
N HIS A 51 -4.36 -11.13 -12.66
CA HIS A 51 -4.01 -11.39 -14.04
C HIS A 51 -3.14 -12.65 -14.17
N ALA A 52 -2.12 -12.81 -13.35
CA ALA A 52 -1.26 -13.99 -13.37
C ALA A 52 -2.06 -15.28 -13.10
N ALA A 53 -2.97 -15.26 -12.14
CA ALA A 53 -3.83 -16.41 -11.83
C ALA A 53 -4.89 -16.70 -12.91
N ALA A 54 -5.22 -15.73 -13.76
CA ALA A 54 -6.24 -15.83 -14.80
C ALA A 54 -5.70 -16.37 -16.14
N LEU A 55 -4.37 -16.41 -16.33
CA LEU A 55 -3.75 -16.92 -17.55
C LEU A 55 -4.11 -18.39 -17.80
N ASP A 56 -4.14 -18.78 -19.06
CA ASP A 56 -4.39 -20.18 -19.43
C ASP A 56 -3.28 -21.09 -18.89
N GLY A 57 -3.68 -22.16 -18.21
CA GLY A 57 -2.75 -23.08 -17.56
C GLY A 57 -2.19 -22.61 -16.20
N ALA A 58 -2.49 -21.37 -15.78
CA ALA A 58 -2.10 -20.85 -14.47
C ALA A 58 -3.12 -21.21 -13.39
N GLY A 59 -2.67 -21.11 -12.14
CA GLY A 59 -3.49 -21.39 -10.96
C GLY A 59 -3.41 -20.33 -9.87
N PRO A 60 -4.10 -20.55 -8.73
CA PRO A 60 -4.07 -19.63 -7.60
C PRO A 60 -2.67 -19.32 -7.07
N ALA A 61 -1.77 -20.33 -7.07
CA ALA A 61 -0.40 -20.15 -6.60
C ALA A 61 0.39 -19.15 -7.44
N ASP A 62 0.18 -19.11 -8.75
CA ASP A 62 0.85 -18.14 -9.64
C ASP A 62 0.44 -16.71 -9.32
N GLY A 63 -0.83 -16.50 -8.97
CA GLY A 63 -1.35 -15.20 -8.53
C GLY A 63 -0.79 -14.77 -7.18
N GLU A 64 -0.68 -15.68 -6.23
CA GLU A 64 -0.13 -15.42 -4.90
C GLU A 64 1.35 -15.04 -5.00
N GLU A 65 2.15 -15.86 -5.70
CA GLU A 65 3.58 -15.60 -5.90
C GLU A 65 3.82 -14.24 -6.56
N ARG A 66 3.06 -13.93 -7.61
CA ARG A 66 3.18 -12.64 -8.31
C ARG A 66 2.83 -11.46 -7.43
N ALA A 67 1.75 -11.54 -6.67
CA ALA A 67 1.34 -10.48 -5.77
C ALA A 67 2.35 -10.28 -4.63
N GLU A 68 2.85 -11.35 -4.02
CA GLU A 68 3.88 -11.26 -2.97
C GLU A 68 5.18 -10.65 -3.49
N GLU A 69 5.62 -11.03 -4.69
CA GLU A 69 6.79 -10.46 -5.34
C GLU A 69 6.66 -8.94 -5.50
N LEU A 70 5.51 -8.47 -5.98
CA LEU A 70 5.26 -7.04 -6.21
C LEU A 70 5.16 -6.24 -4.91
N VAL A 71 4.54 -6.79 -3.87
CA VAL A 71 4.52 -6.13 -2.55
C VAL A 71 5.93 -6.04 -1.99
N ARG A 72 6.71 -7.11 -2.08
CA ARG A 72 8.09 -7.13 -1.60
C ARG A 72 8.97 -6.15 -2.37
N ALA A 73 8.81 -6.05 -3.69
CA ALA A 73 9.55 -5.12 -4.53
C ALA A 73 9.16 -3.65 -4.27
N GLY A 74 7.87 -3.38 -4.04
CA GLY A 74 7.35 -2.02 -3.87
C GLY A 74 7.42 -1.48 -2.45
N LEU A 75 7.24 -2.31 -1.44
CA LEU A 75 7.23 -1.89 -0.03
C LEU A 75 8.50 -2.30 0.72
N GLY A 76 9.18 -3.37 0.32
CA GLY A 76 10.42 -3.82 0.95
C GLY A 76 10.28 -3.98 2.46
N SER A 77 11.19 -3.34 3.20
CA SER A 77 11.26 -3.42 4.66
C SER A 77 10.22 -2.55 5.40
N ILE A 78 9.43 -1.73 4.70
CA ILE A 78 8.41 -0.90 5.35
C ILE A 78 7.10 -1.65 5.61
N SER A 79 6.92 -2.83 5.01
CA SER A 79 5.80 -3.71 5.29
C SER A 79 6.24 -4.87 6.18
N ASP A 80 5.38 -5.28 7.10
CA ASP A 80 5.61 -6.44 7.98
C ASP A 80 5.31 -7.78 7.30
N GLY A 81 5.26 -7.78 5.98
CA GLY A 81 4.87 -8.91 5.17
C GLY A 81 3.44 -8.80 4.65
N ALA A 82 3.18 -9.46 3.54
CA ALA A 82 1.86 -9.48 2.93
C ALA A 82 1.21 -10.85 3.11
N THR A 83 -0.07 -10.87 3.41
CA THR A 83 -0.92 -12.05 3.30
C THR A 83 -1.68 -11.96 1.99
N VAL A 84 -1.47 -12.91 1.12
CA VAL A 84 -2.14 -12.99 -0.18
C VAL A 84 -3.07 -14.19 -0.19
N SER A 85 -4.29 -13.99 -0.66
CA SER A 85 -5.29 -15.05 -0.81
C SER A 85 -5.89 -14.97 -2.20
N THR A 86 -5.88 -16.08 -2.91
CA THR A 86 -6.42 -16.17 -4.26
C THR A 86 -7.65 -17.08 -4.30
N PHE A 87 -8.72 -16.56 -4.86
CA PHE A 87 -9.95 -17.29 -5.10
C PHE A 87 -10.19 -17.36 -6.60
N THR A 88 -10.28 -18.55 -7.13
CA THR A 88 -10.58 -18.76 -8.56
C THR A 88 -11.92 -19.42 -8.73
N THR A 89 -12.73 -18.86 -9.60
CA THR A 89 -13.95 -19.49 -10.14
C THR A 89 -13.73 -19.84 -11.60
N ASP A 90 -14.71 -20.47 -12.25
CA ASP A 90 -14.59 -20.84 -13.66
C ASP A 90 -14.35 -19.66 -14.62
N ARG A 91 -14.67 -18.44 -14.19
CA ARG A 91 -14.63 -17.25 -15.04
C ARG A 91 -13.74 -16.12 -14.50
N VAL A 92 -13.48 -16.09 -13.21
CA VAL A 92 -12.82 -14.96 -12.56
C VAL A 92 -11.78 -15.45 -11.57
N ALA A 93 -10.59 -14.89 -11.64
CA ALA A 93 -9.59 -14.97 -10.59
C ALA A 93 -9.65 -13.70 -9.74
N THR A 94 -9.71 -13.85 -8.44
CA THR A 94 -9.72 -12.76 -7.46
C THR A 94 -8.54 -12.93 -6.53
N VAL A 95 -7.72 -11.92 -6.41
CA VAL A 95 -6.59 -11.87 -5.46
C VAL A 95 -6.83 -10.78 -4.44
N GLN A 96 -6.77 -11.14 -3.19
CA GLN A 96 -6.80 -10.22 -2.05
C GLN A 96 -5.40 -10.13 -1.46
N VAL A 97 -4.94 -8.90 -1.23
CA VAL A 97 -3.66 -8.61 -0.60
C VAL A 97 -3.93 -7.79 0.66
N GLU A 98 -3.41 -8.26 1.77
CA GLU A 98 -3.45 -7.59 3.06
C GLU A 98 -2.03 -7.42 3.58
N THR A 99 -1.68 -6.23 4.01
CA THR A 99 -0.40 -5.94 4.63
C THR A 99 -0.54 -4.79 5.61
N SER A 100 0.48 -4.57 6.42
CA SER A 100 0.57 -3.40 7.30
C SER A 100 1.88 -2.67 7.06
N ILE A 101 1.86 -1.38 7.25
CA ILE A 101 3.04 -0.52 7.25
C ILE A 101 3.17 0.18 8.58
N SER A 102 4.41 0.30 9.05
CA SER A 102 4.70 1.01 10.30
C SER A 102 4.49 2.51 10.13
N ALA A 103 3.89 3.13 11.13
CA ALA A 103 3.73 4.58 11.15
C ALA A 103 5.07 5.27 11.42
N ILE A 104 5.36 6.34 10.65
CA ILE A 104 6.52 7.21 10.90
C ILE A 104 6.26 8.11 12.10
N VAL A 105 5.03 8.55 12.26
CA VAL A 105 4.63 9.41 13.38
C VAL A 105 4.59 8.58 14.65
N PRO A 106 5.36 8.96 15.69
CA PRO A 106 5.32 8.27 16.97
C PRO A 106 3.90 8.29 17.55
N PHE A 107 3.55 7.23 18.27
CA PHE A 107 2.23 7.03 18.92
C PHE A 107 1.07 6.68 17.98
N LEU A 108 1.27 6.62 16.68
CA LEU A 108 0.27 6.07 15.77
C LEU A 108 0.42 4.55 15.65
N PRO A 109 -0.69 3.82 15.56
CA PRO A 109 -0.66 2.39 15.26
C PRO A 109 -0.21 2.13 13.83
N ASP A 110 0.21 0.90 13.55
CA ASP A 110 0.49 0.45 12.20
C ASP A 110 -0.75 0.60 11.32
N ILE A 111 -0.53 0.93 10.07
CA ILE A 111 -1.60 1.19 9.11
C ILE A 111 -1.84 -0.08 8.31
N GLU A 112 -3.02 -0.64 8.45
CA GLU A 112 -3.46 -1.79 7.66
C GLU A 112 -3.87 -1.35 6.26
N LEU A 113 -3.42 -2.13 5.27
CA LEU A 113 -3.70 -1.93 3.86
C LEU A 113 -4.35 -3.20 3.31
N ARG A 114 -5.41 -3.02 2.55
CA ARG A 114 -6.10 -4.11 1.87
C ARG A 114 -6.45 -3.70 0.45
N ALA A 115 -6.23 -4.60 -0.49
CA ALA A 115 -6.68 -4.42 -1.86
C ALA A 115 -7.16 -5.75 -2.44
N GLU A 116 -8.06 -5.65 -3.41
CA GLU A 116 -8.59 -6.78 -4.16
C GLU A 116 -8.44 -6.48 -5.65
N GLY A 117 -7.89 -7.44 -6.37
CA GLY A 117 -7.79 -7.44 -7.83
C GLY A 117 -8.63 -8.56 -8.42
N ARG A 118 -9.23 -8.32 -9.58
CA ARG A 118 -10.01 -9.31 -10.31
C ARG A 118 -9.62 -9.33 -11.76
N ALA A 119 -9.51 -10.53 -12.33
CA ALA A 119 -9.28 -10.74 -13.76
C ALA A 119 -10.17 -11.86 -14.28
N PHE A 120 -10.65 -11.69 -15.51
CA PHE A 120 -11.36 -12.76 -16.19
C PHE A 120 -10.38 -13.82 -16.66
N ARG A 121 -10.69 -15.08 -16.40
CA ARG A 121 -9.88 -16.20 -16.84
C ARG A 121 -9.94 -16.32 -18.37
N GLU A 122 -8.77 -16.37 -18.96
CA GLU A 122 -8.64 -16.65 -20.37
C GLU A 122 -8.98 -18.13 -20.60
N ARG A 123 -9.94 -18.36 -21.47
CA ARG A 123 -10.30 -19.70 -21.94
C ARG A 123 -9.94 -19.76 -23.40
N PHE A 124 -8.95 -20.53 -23.72
CA PHE A 124 -8.64 -20.83 -25.12
C PHE A 124 -9.79 -21.66 -25.68
N ILE A 125 -10.64 -21.07 -26.50
CA ILE A 125 -11.61 -21.78 -27.31
C ILE A 125 -10.92 -22.07 -28.61
N PRO A 126 -10.54 -23.35 -28.91
CA PRO A 126 -9.94 -23.66 -30.20
C PRO A 126 -10.96 -23.36 -31.30
N LEU A 127 -10.69 -22.34 -32.10
CA LEU A 127 -11.42 -22.05 -33.33
C LEU A 127 -11.09 -23.19 -34.32
N GLY A 128 -11.89 -24.27 -34.33
CA GLY A 128 -11.65 -25.38 -35.26
C GLY A 128 -12.18 -26.74 -34.86
N GLY A 129 -13.01 -26.81 -33.83
CA GLY A 129 -13.81 -28.00 -33.59
C GLY A 129 -15.02 -28.01 -34.53
N THR A 130 -14.85 -28.25 -35.80
CA THR A 130 -15.94 -28.76 -36.63
C THR A 130 -16.29 -30.16 -36.15
N PRO A 131 -17.57 -30.41 -35.86
CA PRO A 131 -18.02 -31.75 -35.53
C PRO A 131 -17.81 -32.73 -36.69
#